data_c56fab812fd960ea98c5095da0b23417
#
_entry.id   c56fab812fd960ea98c5095da0b23417
#
_cell.length_a   1.000
_cell.length_b   1.000
_cell.length_c   1.000
_cell.angle_alpha   90.00
_cell.angle_beta   90.00
_cell.angle_gamma   90.00
#
_symmetry.space_group_name_H-M   'P 1'
#
loop_
_entity.id
_entity.type
_entity.pdbx_description
1 polymer ?
#
loop_
_entity_poly.entity_id
_entity_poly.type
_entity_poly.pdbx_seq_one_letter_code
_entity_poly.pdbx_strand_id
1 'polypeptide(L)'
;MFNFSFFKGRVAPGMQPTTGFDFGRLLNWRILRGSHEFPGPDGGTCVNEAAIVAAGYPYTPVRRIDDCPASFSRPLALYAMCLNEIVLDDTLRQELLLPFVTRLAGAADTPEVDLQRVAFIFQRTVAEIVPEAFDWLGRSREARRCRAVTTADEAVAVVKALLAQEWRGVRLSGLMSSLSMATEDYLSGRAIDVAQYSGTSIADVAEIIGSVGGRGAAKAAEAVYRRGGAILDGALKIGNSAEPIAPDLVVRRMDTVRQSAASERRMCVVE
;
A
#
# COMPACT_ATOMS: atom_id res chain seq x y z
N MET A 1 -21.61 22.97 -4.17
CA MET A 1 -22.21 22.17 -5.27
C MET A 1 -21.11 21.93 -6.28
N PHE A 2 -20.26 20.91 -6.08
CA PHE A 2 -19.15 20.60 -6.97
C PHE A 2 -19.57 19.48 -7.93
N ASN A 3 -19.50 19.78 -9.19
CA ASN A 3 -20.01 18.98 -10.29
C ASN A 3 -19.03 17.86 -10.62
N PHE A 4 -19.37 16.59 -10.37
CA PHE A 4 -18.55 15.38 -10.53
C PHE A 4 -18.36 14.92 -11.99
N SER A 5 -18.52 15.81 -12.96
CA SER A 5 -18.63 15.48 -14.39
C SER A 5 -17.32 15.52 -15.19
N PHE A 6 -16.13 15.65 -14.59
CA PHE A 6 -14.90 15.90 -15.38
C PHE A 6 -13.75 14.89 -15.18
N PHE A 7 -13.98 13.68 -14.69
CA PHE A 7 -12.95 12.63 -14.65
C PHE A 7 -13.19 11.50 -15.66
N LYS A 8 -13.21 11.84 -16.96
CA LYS A 8 -12.84 10.90 -18.03
C LYS A 8 -11.33 11.01 -18.31
N GLY A 9 -10.50 10.80 -17.30
CA GLY A 9 -9.06 10.60 -17.45
C GLY A 9 -8.82 9.11 -17.71
N ARG A 10 -8.07 8.79 -18.76
CA ARG A 10 -7.69 7.42 -19.14
C ARG A 10 -7.17 6.66 -17.93
N VAL A 11 -7.93 5.66 -17.50
CA VAL A 11 -7.50 4.63 -16.57
C VAL A 11 -6.33 3.89 -17.23
N ALA A 12 -5.22 3.75 -16.51
CA ALA A 12 -4.09 2.95 -16.98
C ALA A 12 -4.59 1.55 -17.37
N PRO A 13 -4.12 0.96 -18.49
CA PRO A 13 -4.60 -0.35 -18.94
C PRO A 13 -4.17 -1.40 -17.91
N GLY A 14 -5.13 -1.95 -17.17
CA GLY A 14 -4.94 -2.99 -16.15
C GLY A 14 -5.88 -2.92 -14.97
N MET A 15 -6.46 -1.77 -14.67
CA MET A 15 -7.43 -1.64 -13.58
C MET A 15 -8.85 -1.60 -14.15
N GLN A 16 -9.30 -2.74 -14.67
CA GLN A 16 -10.73 -2.97 -14.86
C GLN A 16 -11.30 -3.34 -13.49
N PRO A 17 -12.28 -2.60 -12.95
CA PRO A 17 -13.03 -3.07 -11.81
C PRO A 17 -13.70 -4.38 -12.25
N THR A 18 -13.40 -5.46 -11.54
CA THR A 18 -14.13 -6.71 -11.71
C THR A 18 -15.61 -6.39 -11.52
N THR A 19 -16.34 -6.42 -12.63
CA THR A 19 -17.79 -6.47 -12.79
C THR A 19 -18.62 -5.98 -11.60
N GLY A 20 -19.10 -4.73 -11.67
CA GLY A 20 -20.43 -4.34 -11.13
C GLY A 20 -20.67 -4.41 -9.62
N PHE A 21 -19.63 -4.65 -8.81
CA PHE A 21 -19.78 -4.67 -7.37
C PHE A 21 -19.69 -3.25 -6.80
N ASP A 22 -20.77 -2.84 -6.14
CA ASP A 22 -20.80 -1.61 -5.37
C ASP A 22 -20.04 -1.79 -4.04
N PHE A 23 -18.73 -1.52 -4.06
CA PHE A 23 -17.92 -1.44 -2.85
C PHE A 23 -18.47 -0.43 -1.83
N GLY A 24 -19.40 0.43 -2.23
CA GLY A 24 -20.10 1.34 -1.33
C GLY A 24 -20.85 0.63 -0.18
N ARG A 25 -21.22 -0.63 -0.33
CA ARG A 25 -21.79 -1.44 0.76
C ARG A 25 -20.76 -1.87 1.81
N LEU A 26 -19.47 -1.90 1.47
CA LEU A 26 -18.38 -2.08 2.43
C LEU A 26 -18.08 -0.79 3.21
N LEU A 27 -18.64 0.34 2.83
CA LEU A 27 -18.43 1.67 3.43
C LEU A 27 -18.91 1.82 4.88
N ASN A 28 -19.58 0.83 5.44
CA ASN A 28 -19.81 0.79 6.89
C ASN A 28 -18.51 0.53 7.69
N TRP A 29 -17.42 0.16 7.00
CA TRP A 29 -16.09 -0.05 7.55
C TRP A 29 -15.15 0.96 6.92
N ARG A 30 -14.71 1.91 7.72
CA ARG A 30 -13.78 2.95 7.27
C ARG A 30 -12.36 2.42 7.37
N ILE A 31 -11.63 2.44 6.25
CA ILE A 31 -10.19 2.18 6.27
C ILE A 31 -9.52 3.43 6.84
N LEU A 32 -9.04 3.32 8.07
CA LEU A 32 -8.39 4.39 8.80
C LEU A 32 -6.91 4.08 9.02
N ARG A 33 -6.16 5.11 9.38
CA ARG A 33 -4.75 5.00 9.71
C ARG A 33 -4.58 4.33 11.08
N GLY A 34 -3.56 3.47 11.19
CA GLY A 34 -3.23 2.78 12.43
C GLY A 34 -4.00 1.48 12.63
N SER A 35 -3.69 0.81 13.74
CA SER A 35 -4.42 -0.36 14.22
C SER A 35 -5.55 0.07 15.14
N HIS A 36 -6.67 -0.60 15.05
CA HIS A 36 -7.88 -0.25 15.78
C HIS A 36 -8.34 -1.39 16.69
N GLU A 37 -8.84 -1.05 17.87
CA GLU A 37 -9.60 -1.97 18.70
C GLU A 37 -11.06 -1.95 18.20
N PHE A 38 -11.41 -2.92 17.42
CA PHE A 38 -12.75 -3.00 16.83
C PHE A 38 -13.74 -3.68 17.77
N PRO A 39 -14.95 -3.21 17.77
CA PRO A 39 -15.44 -2.03 17.08
C PRO A 39 -15.11 -0.76 17.88
N GLY A 40 -14.12 -0.02 17.43
CA GLY A 40 -13.86 1.31 17.98
C GLY A 40 -15.09 2.22 17.86
N PRO A 41 -15.14 3.32 18.60
CA PRO A 41 -16.27 4.26 18.55
C PRO A 41 -16.46 4.89 17.18
N ASP A 42 -15.41 4.91 16.36
CA ASP A 42 -15.37 5.45 15.00
C ASP A 42 -15.67 4.42 13.90
N GLY A 43 -15.74 3.12 14.25
CA GLY A 43 -15.93 2.02 13.30
C GLY A 43 -14.74 1.83 12.34
N GLY A 44 -13.56 2.36 12.71
CA GLY A 44 -12.36 2.30 11.89
C GLY A 44 -11.65 0.95 11.93
N THR A 45 -10.93 0.63 10.87
CA THR A 45 -10.09 -0.56 10.73
C THR A 45 -8.95 -0.27 9.76
N CYS A 46 -7.81 -0.92 9.90
CA CYS A 46 -6.80 -0.87 8.86
C CYS A 46 -7.11 -1.89 7.73
N VAL A 47 -6.43 -1.78 6.60
CA VAL A 47 -6.67 -2.67 5.45
C VAL A 47 -6.46 -4.15 5.78
N ASN A 48 -5.46 -4.49 6.60
CA ASN A 48 -5.17 -5.86 6.99
C ASN A 48 -6.21 -6.41 7.97
N GLU A 49 -6.66 -5.61 8.93
CA GLU A 49 -7.73 -5.98 9.86
C GLU A 49 -9.04 -6.26 9.10
N ALA A 50 -9.39 -5.40 8.14
CA ALA A 50 -10.52 -5.63 7.27
C ALA A 50 -10.38 -6.92 6.44
N ALA A 51 -9.17 -7.19 5.92
CA ALA A 51 -8.89 -8.41 5.16
C ALA A 51 -8.94 -9.68 6.03
N ILE A 52 -8.53 -9.61 7.31
CA ILE A 52 -8.67 -10.70 8.29
C ILE A 52 -10.14 -11.11 8.43
N VAL A 53 -11.02 -10.12 8.67
CA VAL A 53 -12.47 -10.36 8.79
C VAL A 53 -13.07 -10.83 7.46
N ALA A 54 -12.65 -10.23 6.35
CA ALA A 54 -13.08 -10.65 5.01
C ALA A 54 -12.77 -12.14 4.75
N ALA A 55 -11.64 -12.63 5.25
CA ALA A 55 -11.25 -14.04 5.18
C ALA A 55 -12.06 -14.95 6.10
N GLY A 56 -12.83 -14.40 7.05
CA GLY A 56 -13.62 -15.15 8.03
C GLY A 56 -12.87 -15.52 9.30
N TYR A 57 -11.72 -14.91 9.55
CA TYR A 57 -11.04 -14.99 10.83
C TYR A 57 -11.70 -14.04 11.84
N PRO A 58 -11.59 -14.33 13.15
CA PRO A 58 -11.95 -13.37 14.19
C PRO A 58 -11.20 -12.06 14.00
N TYR A 59 -11.84 -10.96 14.34
CA TYR A 59 -11.17 -9.65 14.31
C TYR A 59 -9.95 -9.66 15.26
N THR A 60 -8.83 -9.20 14.72
CA THR A 60 -7.58 -9.07 15.47
C THR A 60 -6.94 -7.74 15.08
N PRO A 61 -6.62 -6.85 16.05
CA PRO A 61 -5.86 -5.65 15.79
C PRO A 61 -4.47 -6.00 15.22
N VAL A 62 -4.09 -5.37 14.11
CA VAL A 62 -2.80 -5.61 13.45
C VAL A 62 -1.83 -4.48 13.82
N ARG A 63 -1.01 -4.73 14.83
CA ARG A 63 0.05 -3.80 15.29
C ARG A 63 1.40 -4.15 14.67
N ARG A 64 1.57 -5.40 14.29
CA ARG A 64 2.77 -5.96 13.66
C ARG A 64 2.35 -6.92 12.57
N ILE A 65 3.23 -7.14 11.62
CA ILE A 65 2.92 -8.04 10.52
C ILE A 65 2.66 -9.48 10.98
N ASP A 66 3.22 -9.89 12.09
CA ASP A 66 3.03 -11.21 12.70
C ASP A 66 1.61 -11.42 13.26
N ASP A 67 0.86 -10.36 13.47
CA ASP A 67 -0.55 -10.42 13.89
C ASP A 67 -1.47 -10.90 12.75
N CYS A 68 -1.00 -10.84 11.49
CA CYS A 68 -1.76 -11.37 10.35
C CYS A 68 -1.76 -12.91 10.35
N PRO A 69 -2.87 -13.58 9.96
CA PRO A 69 -2.93 -15.04 9.79
C PRO A 69 -1.89 -15.57 8.79
N ALA A 70 -1.56 -16.85 8.89
CA ALA A 70 -0.60 -17.51 8.00
C ALA A 70 -1.03 -17.55 6.51
N SER A 71 -2.32 -17.30 6.24
CA SER A 71 -2.84 -17.19 4.88
C SER A 71 -2.46 -15.90 4.15
N PHE A 72 -1.81 -14.94 4.84
CA PHE A 72 -1.32 -13.71 4.25
C PHE A 72 0.14 -13.84 3.81
N SER A 73 0.48 -13.31 2.63
CA SER A 73 1.87 -13.02 2.30
C SER A 73 2.38 -11.90 3.21
N ARG A 74 3.37 -12.19 4.05
CA ARG A 74 3.91 -11.22 5.01
C ARG A 74 4.43 -9.95 4.31
N PRO A 75 5.23 -10.05 3.22
CA PRO A 75 5.68 -8.86 2.52
C PRO A 75 4.54 -8.01 1.94
N LEU A 76 3.54 -8.64 1.31
CA LEU A 76 2.42 -7.90 0.73
C LEU A 76 1.54 -7.25 1.78
N ALA A 77 1.27 -7.94 2.90
CA ALA A 77 0.52 -7.39 4.01
C ALA A 77 1.26 -6.20 4.66
N LEU A 78 2.60 -6.27 4.78
CA LEU A 78 3.40 -5.15 5.30
C LEU A 78 3.41 -3.97 4.32
N TYR A 79 3.55 -4.22 3.01
CA TYR A 79 3.48 -3.15 2.02
C TYR A 79 2.11 -2.46 2.02
N ALA A 80 1.01 -3.23 2.12
CA ALA A 80 -0.34 -2.68 2.27
C ALA A 80 -0.49 -1.87 3.56
N MET A 81 0.10 -2.33 4.67
CA MET A 81 0.13 -1.60 5.94
C MET A 81 0.90 -0.28 5.80
N CYS A 82 2.05 -0.28 5.12
CA CYS A 82 2.78 0.96 4.83
C CYS A 82 1.90 1.95 4.04
N LEU A 83 1.22 1.50 2.99
CA LEU A 83 0.29 2.36 2.23
C LEU A 83 -0.85 2.89 3.12
N ASN A 84 -1.37 2.07 4.03
CA ASN A 84 -2.41 2.47 4.98
C ASN A 84 -1.94 3.61 5.90
N GLU A 85 -0.68 3.60 6.30
CA GLU A 85 -0.10 4.59 7.21
C GLU A 85 0.29 5.90 6.53
N ILE A 86 0.82 5.83 5.30
CA ILE A 86 1.38 7.01 4.62
C ILE A 86 0.34 7.86 3.90
N VAL A 87 -0.79 7.30 3.50
CA VAL A 87 -1.88 8.05 2.85
C VAL A 87 -2.65 8.81 3.92
N LEU A 88 -2.47 10.13 3.99
CA LEU A 88 -3.05 10.95 5.05
C LEU A 88 -4.53 11.27 4.84
N ASP A 89 -4.98 11.37 3.58
CA ASP A 89 -6.38 11.60 3.25
C ASP A 89 -7.20 10.31 3.37
N ASP A 90 -8.20 10.30 4.24
CA ASP A 90 -9.01 9.11 4.53
C ASP A 90 -9.85 8.67 3.32
N THR A 91 -10.29 9.61 2.49
CA THR A 91 -11.08 9.29 1.28
C THR A 91 -10.18 8.60 0.26
N LEU A 92 -9.00 9.14 0.03
CA LEU A 92 -8.01 8.53 -0.87
C LEU A 92 -7.56 7.16 -0.35
N ARG A 93 -7.33 7.03 0.96
CA ARG A 93 -6.97 5.74 1.58
C ARG A 93 -8.06 4.70 1.34
N GLN A 94 -9.32 5.07 1.58
CA GLN A 94 -10.47 4.21 1.34
C GLN A 94 -10.56 3.77 -0.12
N GLU A 95 -10.48 4.71 -1.07
CA GLU A 95 -10.49 4.40 -2.51
C GLU A 95 -9.34 3.47 -2.92
N LEU A 96 -8.15 3.74 -2.40
CA LEU A 96 -6.93 3.05 -2.78
C LEU A 96 -6.87 1.63 -2.24
N LEU A 97 -7.26 1.42 -0.97
CA LEU A 97 -6.97 0.17 -0.25
C LEU A 97 -8.16 -0.79 -0.17
N LEU A 98 -9.39 -0.28 -0.28
CA LEU A 98 -10.58 -1.12 -0.22
C LEU A 98 -10.57 -2.31 -1.20
N PRO A 99 -10.11 -2.17 -2.46
CA PRO A 99 -10.04 -3.30 -3.40
C PRO A 99 -9.11 -4.44 -2.94
N PHE A 100 -8.17 -4.17 -2.04
CA PHE A 100 -7.23 -5.19 -1.55
C PHE A 100 -7.77 -6.01 -0.37
N VAL A 101 -8.81 -5.53 0.32
CA VAL A 101 -9.44 -6.24 1.45
C VAL A 101 -9.86 -7.67 1.07
N THR A 102 -10.32 -7.87 -0.16
CA THR A 102 -10.76 -9.19 -0.65
C THR A 102 -9.62 -10.07 -1.17
N ARG A 103 -8.40 -9.55 -1.26
CA ARG A 103 -7.29 -10.21 -1.97
C ARG A 103 -6.05 -10.47 -1.12
N LEU A 104 -5.85 -9.69 -0.04
CA LEU A 104 -4.69 -9.87 0.86
C LEU A 104 -4.75 -11.19 1.63
N ALA A 105 -5.96 -11.59 2.04
CA ALA A 105 -6.17 -12.89 2.65
C ALA A 105 -6.11 -13.99 1.58
N GLY A 106 -5.30 -15.00 1.82
CA GLY A 106 -5.06 -16.08 0.84
C GLY A 106 -3.91 -15.78 -0.13
N ALA A 107 -3.22 -14.66 0.04
CA ALA A 107 -2.04 -14.32 -0.77
C ALA A 107 -0.75 -15.03 -0.30
N ALA A 108 -0.80 -15.87 0.75
CA ALA A 108 0.36 -16.65 1.17
C ALA A 108 0.82 -17.58 0.04
N ASP A 109 2.12 -17.68 -0.11
CA ASP A 109 2.77 -18.50 -1.13
C ASP A 109 4.13 -19.00 -0.60
N THR A 110 4.96 -19.58 -1.47
CA THR A 110 6.30 -19.99 -1.08
C THR A 110 7.22 -18.77 -0.85
N PRO A 111 8.32 -18.94 -0.09
CA PRO A 111 9.30 -17.88 0.08
C PRO A 111 9.89 -17.37 -1.24
N GLU A 112 10.03 -18.25 -2.24
CA GLU A 112 10.54 -17.88 -3.57
C GLU A 112 9.58 -16.95 -4.30
N VAL A 113 8.28 -17.18 -4.18
CA VAL A 113 7.25 -16.29 -4.74
C VAL A 113 7.24 -14.96 -4.00
N ASP A 114 7.38 -14.96 -2.69
CA ASP A 114 7.48 -13.71 -1.93
C ASP A 114 8.74 -12.91 -2.31
N LEU A 115 9.87 -13.57 -2.60
CA LEU A 115 11.06 -12.89 -3.16
C LEU A 115 10.79 -12.29 -4.55
N GLN A 116 10.07 -12.99 -5.42
CA GLN A 116 9.68 -12.43 -6.74
C GLN A 116 8.75 -11.22 -6.59
N ARG A 117 7.80 -11.26 -5.66
CA ARG A 117 6.90 -10.15 -5.35
C ARG A 117 7.65 -8.91 -4.88
N VAL A 118 8.59 -9.08 -3.96
CA VAL A 118 9.36 -7.93 -3.46
C VAL A 118 10.40 -7.44 -4.45
N ALA A 119 10.95 -8.30 -5.29
CA ALA A 119 11.78 -7.88 -6.43
C ALA A 119 10.99 -6.98 -7.38
N PHE A 120 9.74 -7.35 -7.69
CA PHE A 120 8.82 -6.53 -8.47
C PHE A 120 8.51 -5.19 -7.77
N ILE A 121 8.15 -5.22 -6.47
CA ILE A 121 7.86 -4.01 -5.69
C ILE A 121 9.07 -3.07 -5.71
N PHE A 122 10.26 -3.56 -5.42
CA PHE A 122 11.50 -2.77 -5.40
C PHE A 122 11.81 -2.17 -6.77
N GLN A 123 11.81 -3.00 -7.81
CA GLN A 123 12.05 -2.56 -9.20
C GLN A 123 11.07 -1.44 -9.60
N ARG A 124 9.76 -1.64 -9.35
CA ARG A 124 8.73 -0.65 -9.70
C ARG A 124 8.84 0.61 -8.86
N THR A 125 9.21 0.51 -7.58
CA THR A 125 9.46 1.68 -6.73
C THR A 125 10.58 2.53 -7.32
N VAL A 126 11.70 1.92 -7.70
CA VAL A 126 12.83 2.64 -8.32
C VAL A 126 12.44 3.22 -9.69
N ALA A 127 11.69 2.48 -10.51
CA ALA A 127 11.36 2.88 -11.87
C ALA A 127 10.22 3.93 -11.97
N GLU A 128 9.27 3.92 -11.02
CA GLU A 128 8.02 4.70 -11.16
C GLU A 128 7.77 5.70 -10.04
N ILE A 129 8.28 5.44 -8.83
CA ILE A 129 8.08 6.32 -7.67
C ILE A 129 9.24 7.30 -7.53
N VAL A 130 10.46 6.78 -7.46
CA VAL A 130 11.69 7.58 -7.25
C VAL A 130 11.87 8.69 -8.29
N PRO A 131 11.59 8.49 -9.60
CA PRO A 131 11.71 9.55 -10.60
C PRO A 131 10.92 10.81 -10.29
N GLU A 132 9.77 10.69 -9.62
CA GLU A 132 8.92 11.84 -9.28
C GLU A 132 9.63 12.81 -8.34
N ALA A 133 10.35 12.29 -7.33
CA ALA A 133 11.16 13.15 -6.47
C ALA A 133 12.22 13.92 -7.25
N PHE A 134 12.92 13.23 -8.16
CA PHE A 134 13.97 13.85 -8.96
C PHE A 134 13.42 14.89 -9.95
N ASP A 135 12.28 14.65 -10.57
CA ASP A 135 11.65 15.64 -11.46
C ASP A 135 11.24 16.88 -10.69
N TRP A 136 10.64 16.74 -9.51
CA TRP A 136 10.28 17.87 -8.66
C TRP A 136 11.49 18.67 -8.16
N LEU A 137 12.64 18.01 -8.02
CA LEU A 137 13.91 18.65 -7.67
C LEU A 137 14.69 19.20 -8.89
N GLY A 138 14.13 19.12 -10.12
CA GLY A 138 14.80 19.52 -11.35
C GLY A 138 15.96 18.61 -11.77
N ARG A 139 16.03 17.40 -11.26
CA ARG A 139 17.07 16.40 -11.50
C ARG A 139 16.70 15.41 -12.61
N SER A 140 16.39 15.93 -13.79
CA SER A 140 15.85 15.13 -14.93
C SER A 140 16.77 14.01 -15.41
N ARG A 141 18.10 14.11 -15.17
CA ARG A 141 19.05 13.05 -15.52
C ARG A 141 18.84 11.82 -14.63
N GLU A 142 18.74 12.03 -13.33
CA GLU A 142 18.52 11.00 -12.35
C GLU A 142 17.13 10.38 -12.53
N ALA A 143 16.10 11.19 -12.77
CA ALA A 143 14.76 10.72 -13.07
C ALA A 143 14.73 9.79 -14.28
N ARG A 144 15.36 10.19 -15.40
CA ARG A 144 15.45 9.32 -16.60
C ARG A 144 16.21 8.01 -16.34
N ARG A 145 17.28 8.07 -15.52
CA ARG A 145 18.03 6.88 -15.16
C ARG A 145 17.20 5.88 -14.36
N CYS A 146 16.39 6.36 -13.41
CA CYS A 146 15.47 5.51 -12.67
C CYS A 146 14.39 4.91 -13.58
N ARG A 147 13.78 5.70 -14.46
CA ARG A 147 12.74 5.21 -15.41
C ARG A 147 13.23 4.16 -16.38
N ALA A 148 14.51 4.11 -16.65
CA ALA A 148 15.11 3.10 -17.53
C ALA A 148 15.27 1.71 -16.88
N VAL A 149 15.01 1.60 -15.58
CA VAL A 149 15.12 0.34 -14.82
C VAL A 149 14.02 -0.64 -15.23
N THR A 150 14.40 -1.83 -15.64
CA THR A 150 13.49 -2.91 -16.08
C THR A 150 13.57 -4.16 -15.21
N THR A 151 14.66 -4.31 -14.44
CA THR A 151 14.89 -5.46 -13.54
C THR A 151 15.25 -4.99 -12.13
N ALA A 152 15.11 -5.86 -11.13
CA ALA A 152 15.52 -5.56 -9.77
C ALA A 152 17.05 -5.37 -9.65
N ASP A 153 17.85 -6.10 -10.42
CA ASP A 153 19.31 -5.94 -10.41
C ASP A 153 19.74 -4.60 -11.01
N GLU A 154 19.07 -4.13 -12.07
CA GLU A 154 19.24 -2.76 -12.56
C GLU A 154 18.84 -1.72 -11.54
N ALA A 155 17.75 -1.95 -10.76
CA ALA A 155 17.37 -1.10 -9.65
C ALA A 155 18.49 -1.00 -8.61
N VAL A 156 19.09 -2.13 -8.20
CA VAL A 156 20.26 -2.16 -7.31
C VAL A 156 21.40 -1.30 -7.87
N ALA A 157 21.72 -1.46 -9.14
CA ALA A 157 22.82 -0.71 -9.77
C ALA A 157 22.54 0.80 -9.80
N VAL A 158 21.30 1.19 -10.10
CA VAL A 158 20.88 2.59 -10.12
C VAL A 158 20.91 3.18 -8.71
N VAL A 159 20.36 2.50 -7.71
CA VAL A 159 20.36 2.98 -6.31
C VAL A 159 21.79 3.15 -5.80
N LYS A 160 22.67 2.15 -5.99
CA LYS A 160 24.09 2.27 -5.60
C LYS A 160 24.76 3.49 -6.22
N ALA A 161 24.46 3.78 -7.48
CA ALA A 161 25.03 4.95 -8.16
C ALA A 161 24.39 6.27 -7.71
N LEU A 162 23.16 6.28 -7.20
CA LEU A 162 22.54 7.44 -6.55
C LEU A 162 23.18 7.67 -5.18
N LEU A 163 23.38 6.62 -4.39
CA LEU A 163 24.00 6.68 -3.06
C LEU A 163 25.45 7.17 -3.10
N ALA A 164 26.17 6.89 -4.20
CA ALA A 164 27.55 7.36 -4.39
C ALA A 164 27.67 8.86 -4.70
N GLN A 165 26.54 9.59 -4.87
CA GLN A 165 26.55 11.02 -5.16
C GLN A 165 26.47 11.85 -3.88
N GLU A 166 27.09 13.05 -3.89
CA GLU A 166 26.89 14.03 -2.84
C GLU A 166 25.62 14.87 -3.13
N TRP A 167 24.63 14.79 -2.23
CA TRP A 167 23.37 15.50 -2.32
C TRP A 167 23.39 16.78 -1.47
N ARG A 168 24.13 17.82 -1.91
CA ARG A 168 24.21 19.08 -1.18
C ARG A 168 22.94 19.92 -1.37
N GLY A 169 22.38 20.39 -0.26
CA GLY A 169 21.24 21.33 -0.25
C GLY A 169 19.91 20.72 -0.66
N VAL A 170 19.80 19.39 -0.72
CA VAL A 170 18.59 18.68 -1.13
C VAL A 170 18.09 17.77 0.00
N ARG A 171 16.79 17.80 0.25
CA ARG A 171 16.14 16.96 1.28
C ARG A 171 15.90 15.55 0.73
N LEU A 172 16.96 14.81 0.46
CA LEU A 172 16.89 13.43 -0.05
C LEU A 172 17.31 12.37 0.97
N SER A 173 17.71 12.78 2.18
CA SER A 173 18.29 11.84 3.15
C SER A 173 17.34 10.69 3.51
N GLY A 174 16.05 10.96 3.72
CA GLY A 174 15.04 9.92 3.97
C GLY A 174 14.98 8.94 2.82
N LEU A 175 14.71 9.43 1.61
CA LEU A 175 14.62 8.60 0.41
C LEU A 175 15.89 7.78 0.16
N MET A 176 17.07 8.38 0.30
CA MET A 176 18.34 7.67 0.12
C MET A 176 18.52 6.58 1.19
N SER A 177 18.13 6.84 2.44
CA SER A 177 18.17 5.85 3.51
C SER A 177 17.23 4.67 3.21
N SER A 178 15.97 4.95 2.85
CA SER A 178 14.99 3.91 2.51
C SER A 178 15.44 3.07 1.32
N LEU A 179 15.99 3.69 0.27
CA LEU A 179 16.52 2.98 -0.89
C LEU A 179 17.77 2.15 -0.56
N SER A 180 18.66 2.64 0.31
CA SER A 180 19.83 1.88 0.78
C SER A 180 19.37 0.62 1.51
N MET A 181 18.48 0.77 2.47
CA MET A 181 17.97 -0.36 3.25
C MET A 181 17.22 -1.38 2.37
N ALA A 182 16.34 -0.90 1.49
CA ALA A 182 15.63 -1.79 0.55
C ALA A 182 16.62 -2.58 -0.35
N THR A 183 17.71 -1.94 -0.77
CA THR A 183 18.75 -2.56 -1.61
C THR A 183 19.53 -3.63 -0.84
N GLU A 184 19.94 -3.34 0.39
CA GLU A 184 20.66 -4.28 1.26
C GLU A 184 19.78 -5.48 1.61
N ASP A 185 18.51 -5.25 1.89
CA ASP A 185 17.55 -6.29 2.24
C ASP A 185 17.21 -7.16 1.02
N TYR A 186 17.09 -6.57 -0.17
CA TYR A 186 16.92 -7.31 -1.41
C TYR A 186 18.11 -8.24 -1.67
N LEU A 187 19.33 -7.74 -1.57
CA LEU A 187 20.55 -8.52 -1.74
C LEU A 187 20.72 -9.62 -0.68
N SER A 188 20.12 -9.45 0.48
CA SER A 188 20.14 -10.41 1.58
C SER A 188 18.95 -11.35 1.62
N GLY A 189 18.00 -11.23 0.68
CA GLY A 189 16.80 -12.06 0.62
C GLY A 189 15.77 -11.80 1.72
N ARG A 190 15.80 -10.61 2.37
CA ARG A 190 14.87 -10.24 3.44
C ARG A 190 13.60 -9.59 2.86
N ALA A 191 12.70 -10.43 2.35
CA ALA A 191 11.51 -10.00 1.62
C ALA A 191 10.61 -9.00 2.40
N ILE A 192 10.43 -9.21 3.69
CA ILE A 192 9.60 -8.34 4.56
C ILE A 192 10.18 -6.92 4.59
N ASP A 193 11.48 -6.81 4.83
CA ASP A 193 12.17 -5.52 4.97
C ASP A 193 12.23 -4.76 3.63
N VAL A 194 12.40 -5.47 2.50
CA VAL A 194 12.28 -4.87 1.16
C VAL A 194 10.92 -4.22 0.96
N ALA A 195 9.83 -4.91 1.34
CA ALA A 195 8.48 -4.38 1.23
C ALA A 195 8.29 -3.14 2.10
N GLN A 196 8.80 -3.15 3.33
CA GLN A 196 8.76 -2.02 4.26
C GLN A 196 9.45 -0.79 3.68
N TYR A 197 10.71 -0.90 3.29
CA TYR A 197 11.49 0.25 2.83
C TYR A 197 11.06 0.75 1.44
N SER A 198 10.54 -0.14 0.59
CA SER A 198 9.88 0.28 -0.66
C SER A 198 8.61 1.09 -0.38
N GLY A 199 7.80 0.68 0.61
CA GLY A 199 6.65 1.44 1.06
C GLY A 199 7.04 2.79 1.67
N THR A 200 8.08 2.84 2.51
CA THR A 200 8.61 4.08 3.09
C THR A 200 9.11 5.04 2.01
N SER A 201 9.75 4.53 0.95
CA SER A 201 10.20 5.38 -0.17
C SER A 201 9.04 6.14 -0.84
N ILE A 202 7.82 5.60 -0.84
CA ILE A 202 6.63 6.30 -1.34
C ILE A 202 6.33 7.53 -0.47
N ALA A 203 6.40 7.38 0.85
CA ALA A 203 6.21 8.50 1.79
C ALA A 203 7.29 9.57 1.59
N ASP A 204 8.56 9.16 1.49
CA ASP A 204 9.69 10.06 1.28
C ASP A 204 9.53 10.89 0.00
N VAL A 205 9.10 10.25 -1.10
CA VAL A 205 8.85 10.94 -2.37
C VAL A 205 7.69 11.92 -2.25
N ALA A 206 6.58 11.53 -1.62
CA ALA A 206 5.43 12.41 -1.41
C ALA A 206 5.80 13.61 -0.51
N GLU A 207 6.63 13.39 0.52
CA GLU A 207 7.16 14.48 1.39
C GLU A 207 8.06 15.43 0.61
N ILE A 208 8.96 14.92 -0.24
CA ILE A 208 9.82 15.75 -1.09
C ILE A 208 8.94 16.64 -1.98
N ILE A 209 7.94 16.07 -2.67
CA ILE A 209 7.02 16.83 -3.52
C ILE A 209 6.30 17.90 -2.71
N GLY A 210 5.77 17.55 -1.53
CA GLY A 210 5.09 18.47 -0.64
C GLY A 210 6.01 19.59 -0.13
N SER A 211 7.27 19.28 0.19
CA SER A 211 8.25 20.24 0.70
C SER A 211 8.76 21.23 -0.35
N VAL A 212 8.86 20.81 -1.61
CA VAL A 212 9.14 21.71 -2.74
C VAL A 212 7.95 22.62 -2.99
N GLY A 213 6.74 22.09 -2.79
CA GLY A 213 5.50 22.86 -2.91
C GLY A 213 5.18 23.27 -4.34
N GLY A 214 4.30 24.25 -4.45
CA GLY A 214 3.91 24.82 -5.74
C GLY A 214 2.62 24.23 -6.31
N ARG A 215 2.24 24.78 -7.50
CA ARG A 215 0.99 24.36 -8.15
C ARG A 215 1.07 22.89 -8.55
N GLY A 216 0.15 22.08 -8.03
CA GLY A 216 0.03 20.66 -8.37
C GLY A 216 0.77 19.69 -7.44
N ALA A 217 1.49 20.15 -6.41
CA ALA A 217 2.20 19.27 -5.49
C ALA A 217 1.28 18.24 -4.81
N ALA A 218 0.11 18.65 -4.33
CA ALA A 218 -0.86 17.72 -3.73
C ALA A 218 -1.32 16.63 -4.72
N LYS A 219 -1.61 17.03 -5.98
CA LYS A 219 -2.01 16.08 -7.02
C LYS A 219 -0.87 15.14 -7.41
N ALA A 220 0.36 15.61 -7.41
CA ALA A 220 1.53 14.78 -7.69
C ALA A 220 1.78 13.78 -6.56
N ALA A 221 1.68 14.19 -5.29
CA ALA A 221 1.75 13.29 -4.14
C ALA A 221 0.63 12.22 -4.18
N GLU A 222 -0.60 12.62 -4.51
CA GLU A 222 -1.70 11.66 -4.72
C GLU A 222 -1.36 10.65 -5.83
N ALA A 223 -0.80 11.09 -6.95
CA ALA A 223 -0.41 10.21 -8.04
C ALA A 223 0.67 9.19 -7.60
N VAL A 224 1.59 9.59 -6.72
CA VAL A 224 2.59 8.70 -6.11
C VAL A 224 1.92 7.62 -5.26
N TYR A 225 0.95 7.97 -4.41
CA TYR A 225 0.20 6.99 -3.64
C TYR A 225 -0.60 6.01 -4.52
N ARG A 226 -1.25 6.50 -5.58
CA ARG A 226 -1.98 5.66 -6.53
C ARG A 226 -1.06 4.69 -7.28
N ARG A 227 0.16 5.10 -7.61
CA ARG A 227 1.18 4.18 -8.15
C ARG A 227 1.61 3.12 -7.13
N GLY A 228 1.77 3.48 -5.85
CA GLY A 228 2.01 2.53 -4.78
C GLY A 228 0.93 1.44 -4.73
N GLY A 229 -0.34 1.82 -4.83
CA GLY A 229 -1.45 0.88 -4.93
C GLY A 229 -1.38 0.00 -6.19
N ALA A 230 -1.02 0.57 -7.35
CA ALA A 230 -0.85 -0.21 -8.58
C ALA A 230 0.31 -1.20 -8.50
N ILE A 231 1.38 -0.87 -7.77
CA ILE A 231 2.49 -1.79 -7.47
C ILE A 231 2.00 -2.96 -6.60
N LEU A 232 1.21 -2.69 -5.56
CA LEU A 232 0.60 -3.75 -4.75
C LEU A 232 -0.29 -4.67 -5.59
N ASP A 233 -1.12 -4.10 -6.47
CA ASP A 233 -1.96 -4.86 -7.39
C ASP A 233 -1.16 -5.77 -8.31
N GLY A 234 -0.04 -5.25 -8.85
CA GLY A 234 0.89 -6.02 -9.68
C GLY A 234 1.55 -7.16 -8.91
N ALA A 235 2.02 -6.90 -7.69
CA ALA A 235 2.67 -7.90 -6.85
C ALA A 235 1.71 -9.02 -6.42
N LEU A 236 0.43 -8.72 -6.17
CA LEU A 236 -0.61 -9.69 -5.88
C LEU A 236 -0.94 -10.64 -7.05
N LYS A 237 -0.49 -10.34 -8.26
CA LYS A 237 -0.66 -11.19 -9.46
C LYS A 237 0.49 -12.16 -9.68
N ILE A 238 1.55 -12.09 -8.88
CA ILE A 238 2.71 -12.97 -8.96
C ILE A 238 2.44 -14.20 -8.08
N GLY A 239 2.71 -15.39 -8.62
CA GLY A 239 2.47 -16.67 -7.96
C GLY A 239 1.00 -17.08 -7.98
N ASN A 240 0.60 -17.88 -7.01
CA ASN A 240 -0.80 -18.28 -6.87
C ASN A 240 -1.61 -17.10 -6.35
N SER A 241 -2.37 -16.47 -7.24
CA SER A 241 -3.36 -15.48 -6.83
C SER A 241 -4.57 -16.22 -6.29
N ALA A 242 -4.83 -16.13 -4.97
CA ALA A 242 -6.11 -16.58 -4.44
C ALA A 242 -7.25 -15.83 -5.16
N GLU A 243 -8.33 -16.54 -5.48
CA GLU A 243 -9.53 -15.88 -5.99
C GLU A 243 -9.99 -14.83 -4.97
N PRO A 244 -10.36 -13.63 -5.43
CA PRO A 244 -10.89 -12.62 -4.53
C PRO A 244 -12.10 -13.16 -3.77
N ILE A 245 -12.13 -12.92 -2.47
CA ILE A 245 -13.27 -13.32 -1.63
C ILE A 245 -14.51 -12.59 -2.14
N ALA A 246 -15.60 -13.33 -2.34
CA ALA A 246 -16.84 -12.76 -2.84
C ALA A 246 -17.31 -11.62 -1.94
N PRO A 247 -17.50 -10.42 -2.48
CA PRO A 247 -17.79 -9.22 -1.70
C PRO A 247 -19.03 -9.33 -0.79
N ASP A 248 -20.10 -10.01 -1.24
CA ASP A 248 -21.28 -10.28 -0.41
C ASP A 248 -20.94 -11.12 0.84
N LEU A 249 -19.98 -12.04 0.72
CA LEU A 249 -19.49 -12.80 1.86
C LEU A 249 -18.70 -11.92 2.83
N VAL A 250 -17.89 -10.99 2.30
CA VAL A 250 -17.15 -10.01 3.12
C VAL A 250 -18.13 -9.14 3.91
N VAL A 251 -19.16 -8.59 3.26
CA VAL A 251 -20.21 -7.79 3.93
C VAL A 251 -20.84 -8.57 5.08
N ARG A 252 -21.29 -9.79 4.81
CA ARG A 252 -21.91 -10.63 5.86
C ARG A 252 -20.99 -10.89 7.05
N ARG A 253 -19.70 -11.16 6.79
CA ARG A 253 -18.71 -11.40 7.84
C ARG A 253 -18.45 -10.16 8.67
N MET A 254 -18.30 -9.01 8.01
CA MET A 254 -18.12 -7.72 8.67
C MET A 254 -19.34 -7.33 9.53
N ASP A 255 -20.54 -7.53 9.02
CA ASP A 255 -21.78 -7.27 9.77
C ASP A 255 -21.90 -8.19 10.99
N THR A 256 -21.51 -9.46 10.89
CA THR A 256 -21.49 -10.40 12.01
C THR A 256 -20.58 -9.92 13.14
N VAL A 257 -19.33 -9.55 12.81
CA VAL A 257 -18.36 -9.02 13.79
C VAL A 257 -18.91 -7.76 14.47
N ARG A 258 -19.50 -6.86 13.70
CA ARG A 258 -20.11 -5.63 14.23
C ARG A 258 -21.27 -5.92 15.19
N GLN A 259 -22.14 -6.86 14.86
CA GLN A 259 -23.26 -7.26 15.70
C GLN A 259 -22.82 -7.91 17.00
N SER A 260 -21.85 -8.82 16.95
CA SER A 260 -21.26 -9.48 18.12
C SER A 260 -20.71 -8.46 19.11
N ALA A 261 -19.93 -7.53 18.62
CA ALA A 261 -19.35 -6.48 19.43
C ALA A 261 -20.38 -5.47 20.00
N ALA A 262 -21.43 -5.18 19.28
CA ALA A 262 -22.53 -4.37 19.81
C ALA A 262 -23.29 -5.09 20.94
N SER A 263 -23.40 -6.40 20.88
CA SER A 263 -24.01 -7.23 21.92
C SER A 263 -23.16 -7.29 23.20
N GLU A 264 -21.84 -7.47 23.04
CA GLU A 264 -20.89 -7.47 24.17
C GLU A 264 -20.91 -6.15 24.94
N ARG A 265 -20.95 -5.01 24.26
CA ARG A 265 -21.04 -3.69 24.89
C ARG A 265 -22.32 -3.51 25.69
N ARG A 266 -23.45 -4.03 25.19
CA ARG A 266 -24.72 -3.94 25.93
C ARG A 266 -24.70 -4.74 27.22
N MET A 267 -24.00 -5.88 27.25
CA MET A 267 -23.86 -6.70 28.45
C MET A 267 -22.98 -6.03 29.52
N CYS A 268 -21.88 -5.37 29.12
CA CYS A 268 -20.99 -4.65 30.04
C CYS A 268 -21.60 -3.36 30.64
N VAL A 269 -22.69 -2.82 30.09
CA VAL A 269 -23.34 -1.61 30.61
C VAL A 269 -24.43 -1.95 31.64
N VAL A 270 -24.78 -3.24 31.80
CA VAL A 270 -25.88 -3.69 32.71
C VAL A 270 -25.32 -4.22 34.06
N GLU A 271 -24.01 -4.29 34.22
CA GLU A 271 -23.31 -4.54 35.49
C GLU A 271 -22.90 -3.21 36.17
#